data_3a3a12ad3ded9b6cddb758836111c276
#
_entry.id   3a3a12ad3ded9b6cddb758836111c276
#
_cell.length_a   1.000
_cell.length_b   1.000
_cell.length_c   1.000
_cell.angle_alpha   90.00
_cell.angle_beta   90.00
_cell.angle_gamma   90.00
#
_symmetry.space_group_name_H-M   'P 1'
#
loop_
_entity.id
_entity.type
_entity.pdbx_description
1 polymer ?
#
loop_
_entity_poly.entity_id
_entity_poly.type
_entity_poly.pdbx_seq_one_letter_code
_entity_poly.pdbx_strand_id
1 'polypeptide(L)'
;MADSGRHPNPKLKVLVFAASLRAESLNHKLATLAARIAEENGATVDLASMRDFDVPSYDGDLEAGQGIPAGAQGLRRHLMDNDAFIISSPEYNGSMPGLLKNLIDWVSRFRPQPFDGRHGLLLSASPSLAGGNRGLWALRVPLEHLGTRVFPDMFSLAMAEKALADGDIGDTTLRRRFEKNLQSFLSLAEAAKHYPCIKRAWVEFLGEPPTSGADRVDPVETSI
;
A
#
# COMPACT_ATOMS: atom_id res chain seq x y z
N MET A 1 -41.22 -9.19 -16.89
CA MET A 1 -39.81 -9.48 -16.51
C MET A 1 -39.15 -8.14 -16.28
N ALA A 2 -38.96 -7.76 -15.03
CA ALA A 2 -38.35 -6.47 -14.68
C ALA A 2 -36.85 -6.60 -14.87
N ASP A 3 -36.31 -5.76 -15.73
CA ASP A 3 -34.89 -5.52 -15.90
C ASP A 3 -34.35 -4.99 -14.57
N SER A 4 -33.66 -5.86 -13.83
CA SER A 4 -32.95 -5.46 -12.60
C SER A 4 -31.78 -4.63 -13.01
N GLY A 5 -31.94 -3.31 -13.05
CA GLY A 5 -30.88 -2.34 -13.26
C GLY A 5 -29.72 -2.62 -12.32
N ARG A 6 -28.73 -3.35 -12.79
CA ARG A 6 -27.42 -3.45 -12.13
C ARG A 6 -26.81 -2.06 -12.19
N HIS A 7 -26.87 -1.33 -11.08
CA HIS A 7 -26.01 -0.17 -10.93
C HIS A 7 -24.57 -0.62 -11.22
N PRO A 8 -23.85 0.08 -12.09
CA PRO A 8 -22.45 -0.27 -12.34
C PRO A 8 -21.71 -0.24 -11.00
N ASN A 9 -21.11 -1.37 -10.65
CA ASN A 9 -20.31 -1.50 -9.43
C ASN A 9 -19.23 -0.42 -9.46
N PRO A 10 -19.04 0.37 -8.40
CA PRO A 10 -18.01 1.39 -8.38
C PRO A 10 -16.65 0.72 -8.58
N LYS A 11 -15.90 1.19 -9.58
CA LYS A 11 -14.56 0.67 -9.90
C LYS A 11 -13.68 0.64 -8.65
N LEU A 12 -12.82 -0.38 -8.55
CA LEU A 12 -11.81 -0.46 -7.51
C LEU A 12 -10.84 0.74 -7.63
N LYS A 13 -10.65 1.49 -6.55
CA LYS A 13 -9.71 2.60 -6.48
C LYS A 13 -8.40 2.12 -5.86
N VAL A 14 -7.28 2.37 -6.52
CA VAL A 14 -5.97 1.86 -6.09
C VAL A 14 -4.95 2.99 -6.07
N LEU A 15 -4.42 3.30 -4.88
CA LEU A 15 -3.25 4.15 -4.73
C LEU A 15 -2.00 3.41 -5.20
N VAL A 16 -1.20 4.01 -6.06
CA VAL A 16 0.09 3.45 -6.51
C VAL A 16 1.19 4.48 -6.32
N PHE A 17 2.28 4.10 -5.67
CA PHE A 17 3.46 4.96 -5.58
C PHE A 17 4.76 4.18 -5.42
N ALA A 18 5.88 4.84 -5.73
CA ALA A 18 7.21 4.31 -5.49
C ALA A 18 7.87 5.00 -4.30
N ALA A 19 8.43 4.22 -3.37
CA ALA A 19 9.13 4.73 -2.19
C ALA A 19 10.56 5.19 -2.50
N SER A 20 10.70 6.08 -3.48
CA SER A 20 12.01 6.59 -3.96
C SER A 20 11.90 8.04 -4.39
N LEU A 21 12.91 8.83 -4.07
CA LEU A 21 13.04 10.23 -4.51
C LEU A 21 13.90 10.39 -5.76
N ARG A 22 14.54 9.31 -6.26
CA ARG A 22 15.38 9.37 -7.45
C ARG A 22 14.50 9.52 -8.70
N ALA A 23 14.84 10.47 -9.60
CA ALA A 23 14.12 10.67 -10.86
C ALA A 23 14.12 9.40 -11.71
N GLU A 24 15.32 8.78 -11.91
CA GLU A 24 15.51 7.56 -12.69
C GLU A 24 15.37 6.28 -11.82
N SER A 25 14.38 6.24 -10.93
CA SER A 25 14.17 5.09 -10.06
C SER A 25 13.56 3.92 -10.82
N LEU A 26 14.18 2.74 -10.71
CA LEU A 26 13.60 1.48 -11.21
C LEU A 26 12.25 1.17 -10.55
N ASN A 27 12.07 1.59 -9.30
CA ASN A 27 10.81 1.42 -8.59
C ASN A 27 9.72 2.37 -9.11
N HIS A 28 10.07 3.58 -9.59
CA HIS A 28 9.11 4.42 -10.31
C HIS A 28 8.66 3.76 -11.61
N LYS A 29 9.60 3.23 -12.40
CA LYS A 29 9.28 2.51 -13.64
C LYS A 29 8.35 1.32 -13.37
N LEU A 30 8.64 0.54 -12.32
CA LEU A 30 7.81 -0.61 -11.93
C LEU A 30 6.43 -0.18 -11.40
N ALA A 31 6.36 0.89 -10.60
CA ALA A 31 5.08 1.43 -10.12
C ALA A 31 4.20 1.96 -11.27
N THR A 32 4.80 2.67 -12.23
CA THR A 32 4.10 3.16 -13.43
C THR A 32 3.58 2.01 -14.29
N LEU A 33 4.37 0.94 -14.45
CA LEU A 33 3.93 -0.27 -15.14
C LEU A 33 2.77 -0.95 -14.39
N ALA A 34 2.84 -1.04 -13.05
CA ALA A 34 1.77 -1.59 -12.23
C ALA A 34 0.48 -0.75 -12.35
N ALA A 35 0.60 0.58 -12.36
CA ALA A 35 -0.51 1.50 -12.54
C ALA A 35 -1.21 1.26 -13.90
N ARG A 36 -0.46 1.21 -14.99
CA ARG A 36 -0.98 0.92 -16.34
C ARG A 36 -1.73 -0.41 -16.38
N ILE A 37 -1.15 -1.48 -15.84
CA ILE A 37 -1.79 -2.81 -15.81
C ILE A 37 -3.06 -2.78 -14.96
N ALA A 38 -3.07 -2.06 -13.85
CA ALA A 38 -4.25 -1.93 -13.00
C ALA A 38 -5.39 -1.21 -13.74
N GLU A 39 -5.10 -0.15 -14.49
CA GLU A 39 -6.06 0.55 -15.36
C GLU A 39 -6.61 -0.34 -16.47
N GLU A 40 -5.72 -1.09 -17.16
CA GLU A 40 -6.09 -2.08 -18.19
C GLU A 40 -7.03 -3.18 -17.63
N ASN A 41 -6.94 -3.49 -16.33
CA ASN A 41 -7.82 -4.40 -15.61
C ASN A 41 -9.03 -3.71 -14.96
N GLY A 42 -9.32 -2.47 -15.30
CA GLY A 42 -10.54 -1.76 -14.93
C GLY A 42 -10.49 -0.99 -13.61
N ALA A 43 -9.37 -0.96 -12.89
CA ALA A 43 -9.22 -0.14 -11.70
C ALA A 43 -9.14 1.37 -12.03
N THR A 44 -9.53 2.21 -11.09
CA THR A 44 -9.20 3.64 -11.10
C THR A 44 -7.91 3.82 -10.32
N VAL A 45 -6.87 4.33 -10.95
CA VAL A 45 -5.55 4.48 -10.33
C VAL A 45 -5.32 5.91 -9.87
N ASP A 46 -4.85 6.03 -8.64
CA ASP A 46 -4.32 7.23 -8.02
C ASP A 46 -2.79 7.09 -7.96
N LEU A 47 -2.09 7.61 -8.96
CA LEU A 47 -0.63 7.53 -9.06
C LEU A 47 0.01 8.72 -8.34
N ALA A 48 0.55 8.48 -7.14
CA ALA A 48 1.17 9.50 -6.31
C ALA A 48 2.71 9.47 -6.36
N SER A 49 3.31 10.57 -5.92
CA SER A 49 4.76 10.72 -5.79
C SER A 49 5.19 10.70 -4.33
N MET A 50 6.27 9.99 -4.02
CA MET A 50 6.89 10.05 -2.69
C MET A 50 7.31 11.47 -2.29
N ARG A 51 7.53 12.36 -3.27
CA ARG A 51 7.84 13.78 -3.02
C ARG A 51 6.68 14.56 -2.43
N ASP A 52 5.44 14.12 -2.67
CA ASP A 52 4.23 14.75 -2.14
C ASP A 52 4.02 14.42 -0.65
N PHE A 53 4.79 13.45 -0.13
CA PHE A 53 4.71 12.92 1.22
C PHE A 53 5.93 13.28 2.07
N ASP A 54 6.58 14.42 1.80
CA ASP A 54 7.75 14.86 2.54
C ASP A 54 7.40 15.16 4.01
N VAL A 55 8.19 14.58 4.92
CA VAL A 55 8.01 14.72 6.36
C VAL A 55 9.36 14.80 7.06
N PRO A 56 9.51 15.57 8.15
CA PRO A 56 10.70 15.56 8.97
C PRO A 56 10.90 14.17 9.62
N SER A 57 12.07 13.91 10.19
CA SER A 57 12.24 12.75 11.05
C SER A 57 11.21 12.76 12.16
N TYR A 58 10.60 11.61 12.44
CA TYR A 58 9.60 11.51 13.49
C TYR A 58 10.21 11.88 14.84
N ASP A 59 9.53 12.77 15.51
CA ASP A 59 9.86 13.25 16.83
C ASP A 59 8.55 13.54 17.59
N GLY A 60 8.38 12.92 18.75
CA GLY A 60 7.19 13.07 19.57
C GLY A 60 6.99 14.48 20.10
N ASP A 61 8.07 15.23 20.37
CA ASP A 61 7.99 16.61 20.82
C ASP A 61 7.55 17.53 19.67
N LEU A 62 8.02 17.23 18.45
CA LEU A 62 7.56 17.94 17.25
C LEU A 62 6.07 17.68 17.00
N GLU A 63 5.61 16.43 17.14
CA GLU A 63 4.19 16.07 17.03
C GLU A 63 3.35 16.82 18.05
N ALA A 64 3.78 16.84 19.32
CA ALA A 64 3.05 17.53 20.39
C ALA A 64 2.98 19.05 20.20
N GLY A 65 4.04 19.67 19.64
CA GLY A 65 4.13 21.13 19.46
C GLY A 65 3.53 21.63 18.17
N GLN A 66 3.61 20.87 17.08
CA GLN A 66 3.24 21.30 15.72
C GLN A 66 2.17 20.42 15.04
N GLY A 67 1.85 19.27 15.64
CA GLY A 67 0.93 18.30 15.06
C GLY A 67 1.57 17.47 13.93
N ILE A 68 0.72 16.76 13.21
CA ILE A 68 1.16 15.82 12.15
C ILE A 68 1.46 16.61 10.85
N PRO A 69 2.63 16.40 10.21
CA PRO A 69 3.08 17.15 9.04
C PRO A 69 2.15 16.98 7.81
N ALA A 70 2.16 17.97 6.93
CA ALA A 70 1.33 18.01 5.73
C ALA A 70 1.56 16.79 4.79
N GLY A 71 2.80 16.31 4.65
CA GLY A 71 3.11 15.12 3.86
C GLY A 71 2.45 13.85 4.40
N ALA A 72 2.42 13.66 5.71
CA ALA A 72 1.70 12.54 6.34
C ALA A 72 0.18 12.68 6.20
N GLN A 73 -0.36 13.89 6.34
CA GLN A 73 -1.76 14.19 6.05
C GLN A 73 -2.10 13.91 4.57
N GLY A 74 -1.16 14.17 3.65
CA GLY A 74 -1.27 13.82 2.23
C GLY A 74 -1.46 12.31 2.04
N LEU A 75 -0.54 11.50 2.53
CA LEU A 75 -0.66 10.04 2.40
C LEU A 75 -1.93 9.50 3.07
N ARG A 76 -2.31 10.04 4.24
CA ARG A 76 -3.59 9.67 4.86
C ARG A 76 -4.77 9.89 3.91
N ARG A 77 -4.87 11.05 3.25
CA ARG A 77 -5.97 11.32 2.29
C ARG A 77 -5.97 10.28 1.17
N HIS A 78 -4.83 10.04 0.53
CA HIS A 78 -4.71 9.03 -0.52
C HIS A 78 -5.14 7.63 -0.04
N LEU A 79 -4.72 7.22 1.16
CA LEU A 79 -5.14 5.94 1.74
C LEU A 79 -6.65 5.89 2.00
N MET A 80 -7.24 6.97 2.48
CA MET A 80 -8.69 7.01 2.78
C MET A 80 -9.57 7.08 1.53
N ASP A 81 -9.08 7.69 0.44
CA ASP A 81 -9.81 7.85 -0.82
C ASP A 81 -9.72 6.62 -1.73
N ASN A 82 -8.83 5.66 -1.40
CA ASN A 82 -8.59 4.46 -2.18
C ASN A 82 -8.98 3.18 -1.40
N ASP A 83 -9.39 2.15 -2.11
CA ASP A 83 -9.79 0.85 -1.55
C ASP A 83 -8.57 -0.03 -1.21
N ALA A 84 -7.50 0.11 -1.98
CA ALA A 84 -6.27 -0.66 -1.89
C ALA A 84 -5.05 0.19 -2.26
N PHE A 85 -3.84 -0.32 -2.01
CA PHE A 85 -2.62 0.36 -2.43
C PHE A 85 -1.56 -0.60 -2.98
N ILE A 86 -0.68 -0.07 -3.83
CA ILE A 86 0.51 -0.74 -4.36
C ILE A 86 1.72 0.12 -4.06
N ILE A 87 2.70 -0.43 -3.35
CA ILE A 87 3.96 0.24 -3.06
C ILE A 87 5.11 -0.47 -3.76
N SER A 88 5.82 0.23 -4.66
CA SER A 88 7.09 -0.24 -5.21
C SER A 88 8.24 0.35 -4.40
N SER A 89 8.92 -0.48 -3.59
CA SER A 89 9.93 -0.05 -2.63
C SER A 89 11.31 -0.58 -2.97
N PRO A 90 12.34 0.26 -3.06
CA PRO A 90 13.71 -0.22 -3.14
C PRO A 90 14.13 -0.88 -1.82
N GLU A 91 15.14 -1.75 -1.91
CA GLU A 91 15.82 -2.30 -0.75
C GLU A 91 17.09 -1.49 -0.45
N TYR A 92 17.20 -0.96 0.76
CA TYR A 92 18.41 -0.30 1.26
C TYR A 92 18.94 -1.05 2.47
N ASN A 93 20.16 -1.58 2.37
CA ASN A 93 20.83 -2.32 3.46
C ASN A 93 19.97 -3.47 4.02
N GLY A 94 19.30 -4.22 3.14
CA GLY A 94 18.48 -5.37 3.54
C GLY A 94 17.10 -5.01 4.14
N SER A 95 16.69 -3.74 4.05
CA SER A 95 15.44 -3.25 4.63
C SER A 95 14.70 -2.29 3.67
N MET A 96 13.53 -1.81 4.09
CA MET A 96 12.82 -0.72 3.43
C MET A 96 13.62 0.60 3.54
N PRO A 97 13.41 1.58 2.65
CA PRO A 97 14.01 2.91 2.78
C PRO A 97 13.61 3.61 4.08
N GLY A 98 14.56 4.27 4.73
CA GLY A 98 14.30 5.04 5.96
C GLY A 98 13.21 6.10 5.78
N LEU A 99 13.18 6.76 4.62
CA LEU A 99 12.13 7.74 4.30
C LEU A 99 10.71 7.14 4.30
N LEU A 100 10.54 5.90 3.81
CA LEU A 100 9.25 5.22 3.83
C LEU A 100 8.88 4.79 5.25
N LYS A 101 9.84 4.24 6.01
CA LYS A 101 9.60 3.88 7.41
C LYS A 101 9.20 5.10 8.23
N ASN A 102 9.91 6.22 8.07
CA ASN A 102 9.61 7.48 8.74
C ASN A 102 8.19 8.01 8.38
N LEU A 103 7.82 7.93 7.11
CA LEU A 103 6.46 8.31 6.68
C LEU A 103 5.38 7.41 7.30
N ILE A 104 5.62 6.09 7.36
CA ILE A 104 4.72 5.15 8.03
C ILE A 104 4.58 5.49 9.51
N ASP A 105 5.67 5.85 10.19
CA ASP A 105 5.66 6.23 11.60
C ASP A 105 4.79 7.47 11.85
N TRP A 106 4.91 8.50 11.01
CA TRP A 106 4.04 9.67 11.08
C TRP A 106 2.57 9.34 10.79
N VAL A 107 2.29 8.54 9.75
CA VAL A 107 0.92 8.18 9.37
C VAL A 107 0.29 7.26 10.42
N SER A 108 1.08 6.49 11.14
CA SER A 108 0.60 5.64 12.24
C SER A 108 -0.02 6.43 13.41
N ARG A 109 0.20 7.74 13.46
CA ARG A 109 -0.33 8.62 14.52
C ARG A 109 -1.79 9.02 14.32
N PHE A 110 -2.35 8.82 13.13
CA PHE A 110 -3.76 9.14 12.88
C PHE A 110 -4.72 8.14 13.51
N ARG A 111 -5.87 8.68 13.92
CA ARG A 111 -7.03 7.88 14.36
C ARG A 111 -8.27 8.30 13.56
N PRO A 112 -9.07 7.38 13.01
CA PRO A 112 -8.78 5.94 12.89
C PRO A 112 -7.51 5.69 12.06
N GLN A 113 -6.90 4.50 12.26
CA GLN A 113 -5.65 4.12 11.59
C GLN A 113 -5.85 3.99 10.07
N PRO A 114 -5.13 4.79 9.22
CA PRO A 114 -5.39 4.81 7.78
C PRO A 114 -5.03 3.50 7.04
N PHE A 115 -4.09 2.73 7.57
CA PHE A 115 -3.68 1.45 7.00
C PHE A 115 -4.62 0.30 7.37
N ASP A 116 -5.43 0.45 8.42
CA ASP A 116 -6.26 -0.64 8.93
C ASP A 116 -7.28 -1.11 7.90
N GLY A 117 -7.31 -2.43 7.72
CA GLY A 117 -8.23 -3.13 6.83
C GLY A 117 -7.98 -2.89 5.33
N ARG A 118 -6.96 -2.14 4.94
CA ARG A 118 -6.59 -1.92 3.53
C ARG A 118 -5.87 -3.15 2.97
N HIS A 119 -6.07 -3.40 1.68
CA HIS A 119 -5.29 -4.39 0.94
C HIS A 119 -4.04 -3.71 0.34
N GLY A 120 -2.87 -4.30 0.55
CA GLY A 120 -1.61 -3.75 0.06
C GLY A 120 -0.82 -4.77 -0.77
N LEU A 121 -0.37 -4.41 -1.98
CA LEU A 121 0.59 -5.18 -2.77
C LEU A 121 1.96 -4.51 -2.69
N LEU A 122 2.99 -5.31 -2.41
CA LEU A 122 4.36 -4.85 -2.30
C LEU A 122 5.18 -5.32 -3.50
N LEU A 123 5.83 -4.36 -4.16
CA LEU A 123 6.69 -4.56 -5.32
C LEU A 123 8.09 -4.04 -5.03
N SER A 124 9.09 -4.61 -5.67
CA SER A 124 10.45 -4.06 -5.67
C SER A 124 11.14 -4.27 -7.01
N ALA A 125 11.97 -3.32 -7.40
CA ALA A 125 12.88 -3.42 -8.53
C ALA A 125 14.30 -3.04 -8.08
N SER A 126 15.25 -3.96 -8.29
CA SER A 126 16.64 -3.76 -7.89
C SER A 126 17.60 -4.26 -8.96
N PRO A 127 18.76 -3.60 -9.15
CA PRO A 127 19.82 -4.11 -10.03
C PRO A 127 20.43 -5.42 -9.50
N SER A 128 20.22 -5.78 -8.23
CA SER A 128 20.75 -7.00 -7.61
C SER A 128 19.97 -8.25 -8.02
N LEU A 129 20.59 -9.41 -7.82
CA LEU A 129 19.94 -10.73 -8.01
C LEU A 129 18.82 -10.99 -7.00
N ALA A 130 18.85 -10.35 -5.83
CA ALA A 130 17.81 -10.49 -4.81
C ALA A 130 16.51 -9.72 -5.15
N GLY A 131 16.55 -8.81 -6.14
CA GLY A 131 15.38 -8.06 -6.60
C GLY A 131 14.76 -7.12 -5.56
N GLY A 132 15.40 -6.94 -4.38
CA GLY A 132 14.86 -6.15 -3.30
C GLY A 132 13.91 -6.90 -2.36
N ASN A 133 13.91 -8.22 -2.39
CA ASN A 133 12.96 -9.06 -1.66
C ASN A 133 13.04 -8.89 -0.12
N ARG A 134 14.24 -8.71 0.44
CA ARG A 134 14.43 -8.50 1.90
C ARG A 134 13.78 -7.20 2.37
N GLY A 135 13.88 -6.15 1.55
CA GLY A 135 13.20 -4.87 1.81
C GLY A 135 11.70 -5.01 1.88
N LEU A 136 11.08 -5.86 1.02
CA LEU A 136 9.65 -6.14 1.04
C LEU A 136 9.23 -6.90 2.30
N TRP A 137 10.00 -7.90 2.73
CA TRP A 137 9.74 -8.60 3.99
C TRP A 137 9.83 -7.66 5.20
N ALA A 138 10.82 -6.77 5.21
CA ALA A 138 10.94 -5.77 6.27
C ALA A 138 9.74 -4.79 6.28
N LEU A 139 9.27 -4.38 5.09
CA LEU A 139 8.12 -3.47 4.94
C LEU A 139 6.79 -4.13 5.34
N ARG A 140 6.66 -5.43 5.13
CA ARG A 140 5.48 -6.19 5.50
C ARG A 140 5.16 -6.07 7.00
N VAL A 141 6.19 -6.14 7.84
CA VAL A 141 6.04 -6.14 9.30
C VAL A 141 5.27 -4.91 9.83
N PRO A 142 5.72 -3.66 9.59
CA PRO A 142 4.98 -2.48 10.08
C PRO A 142 3.59 -2.32 9.44
N LEU A 143 3.42 -2.68 8.17
CA LEU A 143 2.12 -2.57 7.51
C LEU A 143 1.10 -3.54 8.10
N GLU A 144 1.47 -4.80 8.32
CA GLU A 144 0.59 -5.80 8.95
C GLU A 144 0.31 -5.45 10.41
N HIS A 145 1.31 -4.92 11.14
CA HIS A 145 1.11 -4.41 12.50
C HIS A 145 0.05 -3.30 12.54
N LEU A 146 0.01 -2.44 11.53
CA LEU A 146 -0.96 -1.35 11.40
C LEU A 146 -2.31 -1.78 10.76
N GLY A 147 -2.54 -3.10 10.61
CA GLY A 147 -3.80 -3.66 10.17
C GLY A 147 -3.94 -3.83 8.65
N THR A 148 -2.90 -3.56 7.85
CA THR A 148 -2.91 -3.83 6.42
C THR A 148 -2.96 -5.34 6.13
N ARG A 149 -3.78 -5.72 5.18
CA ARG A 149 -3.80 -7.07 4.61
C ARG A 149 -2.83 -7.14 3.43
N VAL A 150 -1.57 -7.40 3.74
CA VAL A 150 -0.54 -7.48 2.70
C VAL A 150 -0.78 -8.72 1.84
N PHE A 151 -0.85 -8.53 0.51
CA PHE A 151 -1.01 -9.62 -0.44
C PHE A 151 0.18 -10.58 -0.34
N PRO A 152 -0.05 -11.89 -0.23
CA PRO A 152 1.02 -12.84 0.09
C PRO A 152 2.07 -12.98 -1.01
N ASP A 153 1.69 -12.81 -2.28
CA ASP A 153 2.61 -12.94 -3.42
C ASP A 153 3.21 -11.56 -3.78
N MET A 154 4.24 -11.15 -3.03
CA MET A 154 5.02 -9.95 -3.31
C MET A 154 5.89 -10.14 -4.54
N PHE A 155 6.05 -9.11 -5.38
CA PHE A 155 6.82 -9.21 -6.61
C PHE A 155 8.17 -8.49 -6.51
N SER A 156 9.26 -9.24 -6.73
CA SER A 156 10.64 -8.73 -6.73
C SER A 156 11.24 -8.87 -8.14
N LEU A 157 11.57 -7.74 -8.77
CA LEU A 157 12.23 -7.71 -10.07
C LEU A 157 13.74 -7.64 -9.90
N ALA A 158 14.40 -8.79 -10.06
CA ALA A 158 15.85 -8.89 -10.07
C ALA A 158 16.45 -8.33 -11.37
N MET A 159 17.72 -7.90 -11.33
CA MET A 159 18.45 -7.37 -12.48
C MET A 159 17.64 -6.30 -13.26
N ALA A 160 16.91 -5.46 -12.52
CA ALA A 160 15.86 -4.60 -13.05
C ALA A 160 16.34 -3.58 -14.09
N GLU A 161 17.62 -3.20 -14.09
CA GLU A 161 18.21 -2.35 -15.15
C GLU A 161 18.19 -3.02 -16.54
N LYS A 162 18.30 -4.36 -16.56
CA LYS A 162 18.23 -5.15 -17.79
C LYS A 162 16.83 -5.66 -18.07
N ALA A 163 16.06 -5.91 -17.00
CA ALA A 163 14.73 -6.48 -17.13
C ALA A 163 13.67 -5.45 -17.58
N LEU A 164 13.83 -4.17 -17.19
CA LEU A 164 12.95 -3.07 -17.58
C LEU A 164 13.51 -2.39 -18.84
N ALA A 165 12.87 -2.61 -19.96
CA ALA A 165 13.16 -1.97 -21.24
C ALA A 165 11.92 -1.24 -21.73
N ASP A 166 12.08 -0.01 -22.22
CA ASP A 166 11.01 0.81 -22.82
C ASP A 166 9.73 0.90 -21.96
N GLY A 167 9.90 0.94 -20.62
CA GLY A 167 8.79 1.05 -19.68
C GLY A 167 7.99 -0.24 -19.45
N ASP A 168 8.54 -1.39 -19.86
CA ASP A 168 7.94 -2.71 -19.65
C ASP A 168 8.98 -3.77 -19.26
N ILE A 169 8.53 -4.96 -18.84
CA ILE A 169 9.39 -6.12 -18.56
C ILE A 169 9.62 -6.87 -19.88
N GLY A 170 10.89 -6.90 -20.35
CA GLY A 170 11.24 -7.48 -21.63
C GLY A 170 11.07 -9.00 -21.73
N ASP A 171 11.27 -9.75 -20.64
CA ASP A 171 11.01 -11.19 -20.58
C ASP A 171 9.52 -11.47 -20.51
N THR A 172 8.98 -12.17 -21.51
CA THR A 172 7.54 -12.44 -21.65
C THR A 172 6.98 -13.32 -20.53
N THR A 173 7.76 -14.24 -19.99
CA THR A 173 7.35 -15.12 -18.90
C THR A 173 7.25 -14.34 -17.61
N LEU A 174 8.25 -13.53 -17.31
CA LEU A 174 8.29 -12.67 -16.14
C LEU A 174 7.20 -11.59 -16.22
N ARG A 175 6.98 -11.01 -17.40
CA ARG A 175 5.90 -10.03 -17.65
C ARG A 175 4.52 -10.64 -17.37
N ARG A 176 4.25 -11.84 -17.88
CA ARG A 176 3.01 -12.57 -17.61
C ARG A 176 2.82 -12.90 -16.14
N ARG A 177 3.90 -13.27 -15.44
CA ARG A 177 3.87 -13.50 -13.98
C ARG A 177 3.51 -12.23 -13.23
N PHE A 178 4.06 -11.09 -13.62
CA PHE A 178 3.75 -9.78 -13.04
C PHE A 178 2.29 -9.41 -13.25
N GLU A 179 1.77 -9.55 -14.48
CA GLU A 179 0.34 -9.31 -14.78
C GLU A 179 -0.58 -10.18 -13.94
N LYS A 180 -0.30 -11.48 -13.88
CA LYS A 180 -1.11 -12.42 -13.09
C LYS A 180 -1.09 -12.06 -11.60
N ASN A 181 0.04 -11.64 -11.07
CA ASN A 181 0.16 -11.18 -9.69
C ASN A 181 -0.75 -9.97 -9.42
N LEU A 182 -0.70 -8.94 -10.28
CA LEU A 182 -1.56 -7.78 -10.20
C LEU A 182 -3.05 -8.13 -10.33
N GLN A 183 -3.41 -8.95 -11.33
CA GLN A 183 -4.80 -9.39 -11.53
C GLN A 183 -5.36 -10.11 -10.29
N SER A 184 -4.57 -11.01 -9.70
CA SER A 184 -4.96 -11.73 -8.49
C SER A 184 -5.15 -10.79 -7.29
N PHE A 185 -4.26 -9.82 -7.13
CA PHE A 185 -4.38 -8.78 -6.10
C PHE A 185 -5.63 -7.92 -6.29
N LEU A 186 -5.86 -7.40 -7.50
CA LEU A 186 -7.02 -6.56 -7.81
C LEU A 186 -8.34 -7.31 -7.58
N SER A 187 -8.41 -8.57 -8.02
CA SER A 187 -9.59 -9.43 -7.82
C SER A 187 -9.88 -9.66 -6.34
N LEU A 188 -8.83 -9.88 -5.51
CA LEU A 188 -8.98 -10.03 -4.06
C LEU A 188 -9.46 -8.73 -3.41
N ALA A 189 -8.86 -7.59 -3.77
CA ALA A 189 -9.22 -6.29 -3.22
C ALA A 189 -10.66 -5.91 -3.59
N GLU A 190 -11.09 -6.19 -4.82
CA GLU A 190 -12.46 -5.97 -5.27
C GLU A 190 -13.45 -6.88 -4.54
N ALA A 191 -13.16 -8.17 -4.40
CA ALA A 191 -14.01 -9.10 -3.66
C ALA A 191 -14.20 -8.64 -2.20
N ALA A 192 -13.17 -8.10 -1.57
CA ALA A 192 -13.24 -7.61 -0.19
C ALA A 192 -14.21 -6.41 -0.01
N LYS A 193 -14.48 -5.63 -1.05
CA LYS A 193 -15.49 -4.55 -1.00
C LYS A 193 -16.89 -5.10 -0.83
N HIS A 194 -17.16 -6.29 -1.37
CA HIS A 194 -18.49 -6.91 -1.37
C HIS A 194 -18.79 -7.73 -0.12
N TYR A 195 -17.78 -7.99 0.73
CA TYR A 195 -17.93 -8.79 1.95
C TYR A 195 -17.55 -8.03 3.23
N PRO A 196 -18.14 -6.85 3.51
CA PRO A 196 -17.87 -6.13 4.75
C PRO A 196 -18.30 -6.89 6.01
N CYS A 197 -19.22 -7.86 5.85
CA CYS A 197 -19.78 -8.66 6.95
C CYS A 197 -18.74 -9.54 7.65
N ILE A 198 -17.67 -9.95 6.97
CA ILE A 198 -16.64 -10.82 7.57
C ILE A 198 -15.92 -10.09 8.72
N LYS A 199 -15.70 -8.77 8.60
CA LYS A 199 -15.14 -7.96 9.71
C LYS A 199 -16.05 -7.95 10.93
N ARG A 200 -17.36 -7.78 10.74
CA ARG A 200 -18.33 -7.78 11.85
C ARG A 200 -18.41 -9.13 12.56
N ALA A 201 -18.44 -10.23 11.81
CA ALA A 201 -18.50 -11.56 12.40
C ALA A 201 -17.28 -11.88 13.28
N TRP A 202 -16.08 -11.46 12.89
CA TRP A 202 -14.89 -11.64 13.71
C TRP A 202 -14.89 -10.78 14.98
N VAL A 203 -15.27 -9.51 14.85
CA VAL A 203 -15.36 -8.59 15.99
C VAL A 203 -16.43 -9.06 16.96
N GLU A 204 -17.60 -9.48 16.48
CA GLU A 204 -18.65 -10.06 17.30
C GLU A 204 -18.23 -11.38 17.96
N PHE A 205 -17.50 -12.24 17.25
CA PHE A 205 -16.99 -13.51 17.77
C PHE A 205 -15.96 -13.31 18.89
N LEU A 206 -15.11 -12.29 18.78
CA LEU A 206 -14.13 -11.95 19.82
C LEU A 206 -14.73 -11.18 20.99
N GLY A 207 -16.03 -10.84 20.93
CA GLY A 207 -16.73 -10.10 21.99
C GLY A 207 -16.36 -8.62 22.05
N GLU A 208 -15.68 -8.10 21.03
CA GLU A 208 -15.36 -6.68 20.93
C GLU A 208 -16.57 -5.92 20.33
N PRO A 209 -17.01 -4.81 20.92
CA PRO A 209 -18.11 -4.05 20.35
C PRO A 209 -17.70 -3.49 18.97
N PRO A 210 -18.61 -3.49 17.95
CA PRO A 210 -18.32 -3.07 16.58
C PRO A 210 -17.83 -1.61 16.44
N THR A 211 -18.00 -0.83 17.48
CA THR A 211 -17.64 0.59 17.58
C THR A 211 -16.40 0.85 18.41
N SER A 212 -15.83 -0.17 19.05
CA SER A 212 -14.57 0.01 19.75
C SER A 212 -13.48 0.19 18.71
N GLY A 213 -13.17 1.44 18.38
CA GLY A 213 -11.95 1.82 17.67
C GLY A 213 -10.70 1.58 18.51
N ALA A 214 -10.74 0.58 19.41
CA ALA A 214 -9.59 0.16 20.18
C ALA A 214 -8.55 -0.39 19.21
N ASP A 215 -7.71 0.50 18.73
CA ASP A 215 -6.46 0.14 18.09
C ASP A 215 -5.61 -0.54 19.16
N ARG A 216 -5.07 -1.70 18.87
CA ARG A 216 -4.18 -2.44 19.78
C ARG A 216 -2.93 -1.65 20.20
N VAL A 217 -2.75 -0.48 19.64
CA VAL A 217 -1.60 0.41 19.86
C VAL A 217 -1.98 1.65 20.69
N ASP A 218 -3.26 1.93 20.88
CA ASP A 218 -3.66 3.09 21.67
C ASP A 218 -3.52 2.82 23.18
N PRO A 219 -2.77 3.68 23.91
CA PRO A 219 -2.92 3.71 25.35
C PRO A 219 -4.37 4.07 25.66
N VAL A 220 -5.02 3.29 26.49
CA VAL A 220 -6.34 3.62 27.04
C VAL A 220 -6.24 5.02 27.62
N GLU A 221 -6.94 6.00 27.05
CA GLU A 221 -7.14 7.28 27.72
C GLU A 221 -7.89 7.00 29.02
N THR A 222 -7.14 6.91 30.12
CA THR A 222 -7.72 6.98 31.46
C THR A 222 -8.18 8.41 31.66
N SER A 223 -9.46 8.67 31.37
CA SER A 223 -10.15 9.85 31.82
C SER A 223 -10.07 9.86 33.34
N ILE A 224 -9.30 10.78 33.89
CA ILE A 224 -9.40 11.20 35.31
C ILE A 224 -10.39 12.34 35.37
#